data_60c62d3e590062c80a012b3a4e2ba04a
#
_entry.id   60c62d3e590062c80a012b3a4e2ba04a
#
_cell.length_a   1.000
_cell.length_b   1.000
_cell.length_c   1.000
_cell.angle_alpha   90.00
_cell.angle_beta   90.00
_cell.angle_gamma   90.00
#
_symmetry.space_group_name_H-M   'P 1'
#
loop_
_entity.id
_entity.type
_entity.pdbx_description
1 polymer ?
#
loop_
_entity_poly.entity_id
_entity_poly.type
_entity_poly.pdbx_seq_one_letter_code
_entity_poly.pdbx_strand_id
1 'polypeptide(L)'
;MASSFRIVLDTNIVVSGLISPGVSRDFIFRLLYERKDIVLSDYIFSEVEEVLARHKIQTETILDELWQRIKKETIYVHVPLIFQDNEGTLRDPKDHPILQTAITGDAWGIVTGDKDLLVLKVWKEITIIRMKDFPWG
;
A
#
# COMPACT_ATOMS: atom_id res chain seq x y z
N MET A 1 -17.14 -10.31 -11.98
CA MET A 1 -16.56 -10.79 -11.97
C MET A 1 -15.52 -10.75 -11.40
N ALA A 2 -15.17 -11.15 -11.15
CA ALA A 2 -14.35 -11.32 -10.54
C ALA A 2 -13.41 -10.87 -10.29
N SER A 3 -13.40 -10.83 -9.92
CA SER A 3 -12.69 -10.15 -9.66
C SER A 3 -11.45 -10.27 -9.27
N SER A 4 -10.75 -9.48 -9.46
CA SER A 4 -9.43 -9.48 -9.12
C SER A 4 -9.26 -9.38 -7.65
N PHE A 5 -8.34 -10.13 -7.18
CA PHE A 5 -7.92 -10.09 -5.80
C PHE A 5 -6.88 -8.97 -5.68
N ARG A 6 -7.37 -7.75 -5.71
CA ARG A 6 -6.51 -6.56 -5.67
C ARG A 6 -6.18 -6.18 -4.24
N ILE A 7 -4.94 -5.79 -3.98
CA ILE A 7 -4.53 -5.36 -2.65
C ILE A 7 -3.83 -4.01 -2.70
N VAL A 8 -4.04 -3.23 -1.65
CA VAL A 8 -3.31 -1.98 -1.45
C VAL A 8 -2.19 -2.26 -0.46
N LEU A 9 -1.01 -1.71 -0.73
CA LEU A 9 0.09 -1.74 0.23
C LEU A 9 0.17 -0.37 0.89
N ASP A 10 0.17 -0.35 2.21
CA ASP A 10 0.38 0.89 2.95
C ASP A 10 1.77 1.46 2.63
N THR A 11 1.90 2.76 2.71
CA THR A 11 3.14 3.48 2.41
C THR A 11 4.34 2.88 3.13
N ASN A 12 4.19 2.56 4.41
CA ASN A 12 5.31 2.06 5.21
C ASN A 12 5.83 0.70 4.74
N ILE A 13 4.97 -0.13 4.17
CA ILE A 13 5.42 -1.41 3.61
C ILE A 13 6.26 -1.17 2.36
N VAL A 14 5.81 -0.25 1.51
CA VAL A 14 6.57 0.08 0.30
C VAL A 14 7.92 0.69 0.66
N VAL A 15 7.93 1.67 1.58
CA VAL A 15 9.17 2.32 2.01
C VAL A 15 10.14 1.31 2.61
N SER A 16 9.64 0.48 3.53
CA SER A 16 10.47 -0.54 4.17
C SER A 16 11.09 -1.49 3.16
N GLY A 17 10.33 -1.91 2.16
CA GLY A 17 10.84 -2.79 1.11
C GLY A 17 11.88 -2.12 0.22
N LEU A 18 11.76 -0.81 0.03
CA LEU A 18 12.70 -0.06 -0.82
C LEU A 18 14.04 0.19 -0.12
N ILE A 19 14.02 0.51 1.17
CA ILE A 19 15.22 0.99 1.83
C ILE A 19 16.12 -0.10 2.38
N SER A 20 15.59 -1.32 2.62
CA SER A 20 16.45 -2.38 3.13
C SER A 20 15.89 -3.76 2.80
N PRO A 21 16.80 -4.75 2.65
CA PRO A 21 16.34 -6.14 2.51
C PRO A 21 15.65 -6.59 3.79
N GLY A 22 14.68 -7.46 3.65
CA GLY A 22 13.95 -8.00 4.79
C GLY A 22 12.56 -8.45 4.41
N VAL A 23 11.68 -8.54 5.41
CA VAL A 23 10.35 -9.11 5.24
C VAL A 23 9.51 -8.35 4.21
N SER A 24 9.53 -7.01 4.30
CA SER A 24 8.73 -6.19 3.37
C SER A 24 9.20 -6.35 1.92
N ARG A 25 10.52 -6.34 1.70
CA ARG A 25 11.05 -6.49 0.35
C ARG A 25 10.72 -7.87 -0.20
N ASP A 26 10.89 -8.91 0.60
CA ASP A 26 10.57 -10.27 0.17
C ASP A 26 9.09 -10.42 -0.16
N PHE A 27 8.24 -9.79 0.64
CA PHE A 27 6.81 -9.79 0.41
C PHE A 27 6.45 -9.14 -0.92
N ILE A 28 7.03 -7.96 -1.18
CA ILE A 28 6.80 -7.25 -2.44
C ILE A 28 7.29 -8.07 -3.63
N PHE A 29 8.49 -8.65 -3.54
CA PHE A 29 9.01 -9.48 -4.62
C PHE A 29 8.10 -10.67 -4.89
N ARG A 30 7.58 -11.30 -3.85
CA ARG A 30 6.68 -12.43 -4.04
C ARG A 30 5.38 -12.01 -4.70
N LEU A 31 4.83 -10.86 -4.30
CA LEU A 31 3.63 -10.33 -4.96
C LEU A 31 3.87 -10.10 -6.45
N LEU A 32 5.01 -9.51 -6.79
CA LEU A 32 5.35 -9.24 -8.19
C LEU A 32 5.59 -10.55 -8.95
N TYR A 33 6.29 -11.49 -8.33
CA TYR A 33 6.59 -12.77 -8.96
C TYR A 33 5.31 -13.56 -9.24
N GLU A 34 4.38 -13.58 -8.30
CA GLU A 34 3.11 -14.30 -8.45
C GLU A 34 2.07 -13.48 -9.21
N ARG A 35 2.45 -12.30 -9.68
CA ARG A 35 1.60 -11.41 -10.48
C ARG A 35 0.30 -11.04 -9.78
N LYS A 36 0.40 -10.77 -8.49
CA LYS A 36 -0.74 -10.26 -7.73
C LYS A 36 -1.02 -8.81 -8.14
N ASP A 37 -2.29 -8.43 -8.12
CA ASP A 37 -2.70 -7.07 -8.48
C ASP A 37 -2.49 -6.14 -7.29
N ILE A 38 -1.46 -5.32 -7.35
CA ILE A 38 -1.15 -4.32 -6.33
C ILE A 38 -1.74 -2.99 -6.77
N VAL A 39 -2.51 -2.35 -5.90
CA VAL A 39 -3.07 -1.03 -6.16
C VAL A 39 -2.31 0.00 -5.32
N LEU A 40 -1.80 1.02 -5.97
CA LEU A 40 -1.18 2.17 -5.30
C LEU A 40 -1.80 3.44 -5.87
N SER A 41 -1.75 4.52 -5.10
CA SER A 41 -2.34 5.78 -5.52
C SER A 41 -1.28 6.86 -5.63
N ASP A 42 -1.66 7.98 -6.24
CA ASP A 42 -0.84 9.18 -6.27
C ASP A 42 -0.46 9.61 -4.85
N TYR A 43 -1.38 9.46 -3.89
CA TYR A 43 -1.07 9.77 -2.48
C TYR A 43 0.07 8.91 -1.96
N ILE A 44 -0.03 7.59 -2.17
CA ILE A 44 1.00 6.66 -1.70
C ILE A 44 2.34 6.93 -2.40
N PHE A 45 2.31 7.16 -3.71
CA PHE A 45 3.52 7.51 -4.46
C PHE A 45 4.18 8.74 -3.87
N SER A 46 3.40 9.80 -3.61
CA SER A 46 3.93 11.04 -3.05
C SER A 46 4.51 10.83 -1.68
N GLU A 47 3.84 10.07 -0.83
CA GLU A 47 4.35 9.77 0.51
C GLU A 47 5.66 8.99 0.47
N VAL A 48 5.74 7.99 -0.39
CA VAL A 48 6.96 7.21 -0.54
C VAL A 48 8.12 8.12 -0.94
N GLU A 49 7.90 8.94 -1.97
CA GLU A 49 8.97 9.83 -2.47
C GLU A 49 9.37 10.88 -1.43
N GLU A 50 8.39 11.39 -0.67
CA GLU A 50 8.68 12.34 0.38
C GLU A 50 9.52 11.71 1.49
N VAL A 51 9.18 10.50 1.92
CA VAL A 51 9.95 9.81 2.96
C VAL A 51 11.38 9.54 2.49
N LEU A 52 11.53 9.07 1.26
CA LEU A 52 12.86 8.80 0.71
C LEU A 52 13.71 10.08 0.66
N ALA A 53 13.11 11.19 0.23
CA ALA A 53 13.82 12.47 0.14
C ALA A 53 14.14 13.03 1.54
N ARG A 54 13.18 12.98 2.45
CA ARG A 54 13.34 13.53 3.80
C ARG A 54 14.45 12.84 4.58
N HIS A 55 14.61 11.55 4.40
CA HIS A 55 15.62 10.78 5.08
C HIS A 55 16.94 10.74 4.34
N LYS A 56 17.06 11.49 3.24
CA LYS A 56 18.28 11.58 2.44
C LYS A 56 18.83 10.20 2.08
N ILE A 57 17.93 9.30 1.75
CA ILE A 57 18.31 7.96 1.37
C ILE A 57 19.01 8.04 0.01
N GLN A 58 20.28 7.59 -0.01
CA GLN A 58 21.01 7.58 -1.27
C GLN A 58 20.38 6.57 -2.20
N THR A 59 20.24 6.97 -3.45
CA THR A 59 19.67 6.12 -4.46
C THR A 59 20.70 5.04 -4.82
N GLU A 60 20.52 3.86 -4.24
CA GLU A 60 21.27 2.70 -4.67
C GLU A 60 20.59 2.18 -5.93
N THR A 61 21.36 1.56 -6.80
CA THR A 61 20.83 1.03 -8.05
C THR A 61 19.66 0.08 -7.81
N ILE A 62 19.78 -0.80 -6.81
CA ILE A 62 18.73 -1.78 -6.51
C ILE A 62 17.45 -1.09 -6.05
N LEU A 63 17.56 -0.07 -5.19
CA LEU A 63 16.41 0.68 -4.71
C LEU A 63 15.68 1.35 -5.88
N ASP A 64 16.43 2.01 -6.74
CA ASP A 64 15.86 2.71 -7.88
C ASP A 64 15.18 1.75 -8.84
N GLU A 65 15.83 0.64 -9.16
CA GLU A 65 15.25 -0.37 -10.04
C GLU A 65 13.97 -0.96 -9.45
N LEU A 66 13.96 -1.25 -8.16
CA LEU A 66 12.78 -1.80 -7.52
C LEU A 66 11.63 -0.79 -7.53
N TRP A 67 11.93 0.49 -7.22
CA TRP A 67 10.90 1.51 -7.24
C TRP A 67 10.31 1.71 -8.63
N GLN A 68 11.16 1.72 -9.67
CA GLN A 68 10.69 1.82 -11.04
C GLN A 68 9.80 0.61 -11.42
N ARG A 69 10.19 -0.57 -10.98
CA ARG A 69 9.41 -1.77 -11.23
C ARG A 69 8.04 -1.72 -10.54
N ILE A 70 8.02 -1.28 -9.30
CA ILE A 70 6.77 -1.14 -8.56
C ILE A 70 5.86 -0.14 -9.27
N LYS A 71 6.39 1.00 -9.69
CA LYS A 71 5.59 2.01 -10.39
C LYS A 71 5.04 1.48 -11.71
N LYS A 72 5.80 0.64 -12.39
CA LYS A 72 5.41 0.12 -13.70
C LYS A 72 4.38 -1.00 -13.60
N GLU A 73 4.50 -1.86 -12.59
CA GLU A 73 3.73 -3.10 -12.53
C GLU A 73 2.52 -3.02 -11.61
N THR A 74 2.28 -1.89 -10.96
CA THR A 74 1.13 -1.74 -10.09
C THR A 74 -0.01 -0.98 -10.77
N ILE A 75 -1.21 -1.18 -10.26
CA ILE A 75 -2.39 -0.46 -10.73
C ILE A 75 -2.37 0.90 -10.04
N TYR A 76 -2.31 1.96 -10.82
CA TYR A 76 -2.23 3.32 -10.30
C TYR A 76 -3.62 3.95 -10.29
N VAL A 77 -4.02 4.50 -9.15
CA VAL A 77 -5.30 5.21 -9.03
C VAL A 77 -5.07 6.61 -8.46
N HIS A 78 -6.00 7.50 -8.80
CA HIS A 78 -5.99 8.85 -8.26
C HIS A 78 -6.98 8.94 -7.12
N VAL A 79 -6.55 9.51 -5.98
CA VAL A 79 -7.45 9.77 -4.87
C VAL A 79 -7.55 11.27 -4.64
N PRO A 80 -8.75 11.77 -4.36
CA PRO A 80 -8.92 13.21 -4.13
C PRO A 80 -8.24 13.64 -2.83
N LEU A 81 -7.83 14.89 -2.79
CA LEU A 81 -7.15 15.45 -1.62
C LEU A 81 -8.12 15.73 -0.45
N ILE A 82 -9.41 15.82 -0.75
CA ILE A 82 -10.42 16.10 0.26
C ILE A 82 -11.19 14.85 0.56
N PHE A 83 -11.20 14.44 1.81
CA PHE A 83 -11.86 13.24 2.27
C PHE A 83 -12.94 13.61 3.29
N GLN A 84 -14.02 12.86 3.26
CA GLN A 84 -15.06 12.99 4.26
C GLN A 84 -15.24 11.65 4.95
N ASP A 85 -14.97 11.63 6.24
CA ASP A 85 -15.31 10.52 7.10
C ASP A 85 -16.53 10.90 7.90
N ASN A 86 -17.70 10.71 7.32
CA ASN A 86 -18.95 11.07 7.97
C ASN A 86 -19.30 10.14 9.12
N GLU A 87 -18.61 9.04 9.24
CA GLU A 87 -18.88 8.07 10.28
C GLU A 87 -18.02 8.27 11.53
N GLY A 88 -16.97 9.08 11.42
CA GLY A 88 -16.09 9.34 12.54
C GLY A 88 -15.38 8.08 13.06
N THR A 89 -15.17 7.09 12.19
CA THR A 89 -14.63 5.80 12.60
C THR A 89 -13.11 5.73 12.59
N LEU A 90 -12.46 6.69 11.93
CA LEU A 90 -11.00 6.67 11.78
C LEU A 90 -10.34 7.47 12.90
N ARG A 91 -9.36 6.86 13.53
CA ARG A 91 -8.62 7.47 14.63
C ARG A 91 -7.57 8.46 14.13
N ASP A 92 -7.03 8.22 12.92
CA ASP A 92 -6.01 9.06 12.32
C ASP A 92 -6.48 9.51 10.93
N PRO A 93 -6.65 10.81 10.70
CA PRO A 93 -7.06 11.30 9.37
C PRO A 93 -6.14 10.89 8.24
N LYS A 94 -4.88 10.57 8.53
CA LYS A 94 -3.93 10.11 7.50
C LYS A 94 -4.31 8.76 6.92
N ASP A 95 -5.16 8.00 7.61
CA ASP A 95 -5.61 6.71 7.11
C ASP A 95 -6.64 6.85 5.99
N HIS A 96 -7.31 8.00 5.90
CA HIS A 96 -8.32 8.23 4.86
C HIS A 96 -7.81 7.99 3.44
N PRO A 97 -6.64 8.53 3.05
CA PRO A 97 -6.15 8.29 1.68
C PRO A 97 -5.85 6.83 1.39
N ILE A 98 -5.39 6.07 2.38
CA ILE A 98 -5.13 4.64 2.21
C ILE A 98 -6.44 3.89 1.97
N LEU A 99 -7.45 4.17 2.79
CA LEU A 99 -8.76 3.57 2.63
C LEU A 99 -9.40 3.98 1.31
N GLN A 100 -9.26 5.24 0.93
CA GLN A 100 -9.80 5.73 -0.34
C GLN A 100 -9.11 5.08 -1.54
N THR A 101 -7.80 4.79 -1.41
CA THR A 101 -7.08 4.06 -2.44
C THR A 101 -7.72 2.70 -2.67
N ALA A 102 -8.08 2.00 -1.60
CA ALA A 102 -8.70 0.69 -1.71
C ALA A 102 -10.07 0.76 -2.37
N ILE A 103 -10.86 1.77 -2.01
CA ILE A 103 -12.19 1.94 -2.62
C ILE A 103 -12.05 2.27 -4.11
N THR A 104 -11.19 3.24 -4.44
CA THR A 104 -11.02 3.69 -5.82
C THR A 104 -10.47 2.57 -6.69
N GLY A 105 -9.57 1.77 -6.16
CA GLY A 105 -8.97 0.66 -6.89
C GLY A 105 -9.78 -0.62 -6.86
N ASP A 106 -10.93 -0.62 -6.21
CA ASP A 106 -11.77 -1.81 -6.06
C ASP A 106 -10.96 -2.96 -5.45
N ALA A 107 -10.25 -2.67 -4.37
CA ALA A 107 -9.37 -3.63 -3.73
C ALA A 107 -10.13 -4.54 -2.78
N TRP A 108 -9.68 -5.80 -2.71
CA TRP A 108 -10.15 -6.74 -1.72
C TRP A 108 -9.66 -6.37 -0.33
N GLY A 109 -8.45 -5.88 -0.24
CA GLY A 109 -7.89 -5.60 1.07
C GLY A 109 -6.70 -4.65 1.06
N ILE A 110 -6.28 -4.31 2.27
CA ILE A 110 -5.12 -3.46 2.54
C ILE A 110 -4.16 -4.25 3.39
N VAL A 111 -2.88 -4.27 2.99
CA VAL A 111 -1.81 -4.87 3.78
C VAL A 111 -1.06 -3.74 4.49
N THR A 112 -1.01 -3.79 5.80
CA THR A 112 -0.43 -2.74 6.63
C THR A 112 0.15 -3.28 7.92
N GLY A 113 1.05 -2.52 8.53
CA GLY A 113 1.52 -2.78 9.89
C GLY A 113 0.98 -1.75 10.89
N ASP A 114 0.20 -0.78 10.42
CA ASP A 114 -0.31 0.29 11.26
C ASP A 114 -1.44 -0.22 12.16
N LYS A 115 -1.25 -0.08 13.46
CA LYS A 115 -2.23 -0.56 14.46
C LYS A 115 -3.57 0.14 14.33
N ASP A 116 -3.58 1.42 13.93
CA ASP A 116 -4.83 2.17 13.80
C ASP A 116 -5.68 1.67 12.63
N LEU A 117 -5.05 1.15 11.59
CA LEU A 117 -5.77 0.50 10.50
C LEU A 117 -6.14 -0.94 10.87
N LEU A 118 -5.20 -1.68 11.46
CA LEU A 118 -5.42 -3.09 11.80
C LEU A 118 -6.58 -3.29 12.78
N VAL A 119 -6.83 -2.33 13.66
CA VAL A 119 -7.91 -2.43 14.63
C VAL A 119 -9.28 -2.45 13.96
N LEU A 120 -9.39 -1.92 12.76
CA LEU A 120 -10.64 -1.93 12.01
C LEU A 120 -11.02 -3.32 11.49
N LYS A 121 -10.03 -4.17 11.23
CA LYS A 121 -10.17 -5.53 10.68
C LYS A 121 -10.86 -5.58 9.32
N VAL A 122 -12.01 -4.99 9.18
CA VAL A 122 -12.74 -4.84 7.93
C VAL A 122 -13.35 -3.45 7.93
N TRP A 123 -13.23 -2.75 6.80
CA TRP A 123 -13.84 -1.44 6.63
C TRP A 123 -14.51 -1.38 5.27
N LYS A 124 -15.83 -1.23 5.26
CA LYS A 124 -16.64 -1.20 4.02
C LYS A 124 -16.28 -2.39 3.10
N GLU A 125 -16.26 -3.57 3.67
CA GLU A 125 -15.94 -4.83 2.99
C GLU A 125 -14.49 -4.98 2.56
N ILE A 126 -13.63 -4.02 2.89
CA ILE A 126 -12.20 -4.11 2.59
C ILE A 126 -11.52 -4.75 3.80
N THR A 127 -10.84 -5.87 3.56
CA THR A 127 -10.13 -6.61 4.61
C THR A 127 -8.81 -5.92 4.92
N ILE A 128 -8.48 -5.75 6.21
CA ILE A 128 -7.24 -5.10 6.61
C ILE A 128 -6.40 -6.12 7.36
N ILE A 129 -5.21 -6.43 6.83
CA ILE A 129 -4.38 -7.51 7.35
C ILE A 129 -2.89 -7.14 7.36
N ARG A 130 -2.14 -7.92 8.12
CA ARG A 130 -0.68 -7.84 8.14
C ARG A 130 -0.10 -8.72 7.03
N MET A 131 1.17 -8.48 6.68
CA MET A 131 1.85 -9.29 5.66
C MET A 131 1.80 -10.78 6.00
N LYS A 132 2.01 -11.13 7.27
CA LYS A 132 2.05 -12.54 7.68
C LYS A 132 0.72 -13.27 7.49
N ASP A 133 -0.36 -12.53 7.41
CA ASP A 133 -1.70 -13.10 7.28
C ASP A 133 -2.20 -13.12 5.84
N PHE A 134 -1.35 -12.74 4.91
CA PHE A 134 -1.76 -12.67 3.49
C PHE A 134 -2.10 -14.06 2.97
N PRO A 135 -3.27 -14.21 2.33
CA PRO A 135 -3.72 -15.53 1.84
C PRO A 135 -3.09 -15.87 0.49
N TRP A 136 -1.89 -16.41 0.52
CA TRP A 136 -1.18 -16.79 -0.71
C TRP A 136 -1.89 -17.87 -1.51
N GLY A 137 -2.59 -18.70 -0.83
CA GLY A 137 -3.39 -19.79 -1.25
C GLY A 137 -3.39 -20.35 -2.53
#